data_4efc0bb33ceaf147b2d46b0efb78fddd
#
_entry.id   4efc0bb33ceaf147b2d46b0efb78fddd
#
_cell.length_a   1.000
_cell.length_b   1.000
_cell.length_c   1.000
_cell.angle_alpha   90.00
_cell.angle_beta   90.00
_cell.angle_gamma   90.00
#
_symmetry.space_group_name_H-M   'P 1'
#
loop_
_entity.id
_entity.type
_entity.pdbx_description
1 polymer ?
#
loop_
_entity_poly.entity_id
_entity_poly.type
_entity_poly.pdbx_seq_one_letter_code
_entity_poly.pdbx_strand_id
1 'polypeptide(L)'
;MNGSSVTHARDLPQELVEVIEKSASLGKQTAAFVKTALTRLWLDAASPMDGDKVFLSTGDIDAMWIRDSTWQVRPLIRFAGNRAIADFLCSIINTQVFYLSIDPYANAFNKTPNGQCWHRDFGDQSPWVFERKFELDSITGFWQLSL
;
A
#
# COMPACT_ATOMS: atom_id res chain seq x y z
N MET A 1 -3.80 12.65 -24.40
CA MET A 1 -3.73 12.80 -22.93
C MET A 1 -2.50 12.01 -22.51
N ASN A 2 -1.43 12.74 -22.13
CA ASN A 2 -0.16 12.10 -21.78
C ASN A 2 -0.32 11.47 -20.39
N GLY A 3 -0.37 10.14 -20.33
CA GLY A 3 -0.27 9.41 -19.09
C GLY A 3 1.12 9.54 -18.53
N SER A 4 1.32 10.47 -17.59
CA SER A 4 2.53 10.48 -16.78
C SER A 4 2.48 9.24 -15.89
N SER A 5 3.28 8.22 -16.21
CA SER A 5 3.56 7.15 -15.25
C SER A 5 4.13 7.80 -14.00
N VAL A 6 3.49 7.57 -12.87
CA VAL A 6 4.02 7.96 -11.55
C VAL A 6 5.30 7.13 -11.36
N THR A 7 6.44 7.72 -11.72
CA THR A 7 7.74 7.15 -11.37
C THR A 7 7.92 7.36 -9.89
N HIS A 8 7.80 6.31 -9.09
CA HIS A 8 8.23 6.33 -7.71
C HIS A 8 9.67 6.83 -7.66
N ALA A 9 9.89 7.96 -7.00
CA ALA A 9 11.22 8.44 -6.72
C ALA A 9 11.98 7.31 -5.99
N ARG A 10 13.16 6.93 -6.53
CA ARG A 10 13.99 5.86 -5.94
C ARG A 10 14.60 6.26 -4.60
N ASP A 11 14.57 7.55 -4.26
CA ASP A 11 15.15 8.06 -3.03
C ASP A 11 14.05 8.29 -1.98
N LEU A 12 14.41 8.07 -0.71
CA LEU A 12 13.52 8.39 0.41
C LEU A 12 13.27 9.91 0.44
N PRO A 13 12.00 10.35 0.57
CA PRO A 13 11.68 11.75 0.84
C PRO A 13 12.43 12.28 2.07
N GLN A 14 12.82 13.57 2.02
CA GLN A 14 13.62 14.19 3.09
C GLN A 14 12.96 14.08 4.47
N GLU A 15 11.64 14.18 4.54
CA GLU A 15 10.87 14.05 5.78
C GLU A 15 11.03 12.67 6.42
N LEU A 16 11.13 11.61 5.61
CA LEU A 16 11.35 10.25 6.11
C LEU A 16 12.80 10.07 6.57
N VAL A 17 13.76 10.69 5.88
CA VAL A 17 15.17 10.73 6.32
C VAL A 17 15.26 11.40 7.69
N GLU A 18 14.60 12.54 7.88
CA GLU A 18 14.59 13.24 9.18
C GLU A 18 13.95 12.39 10.30
N VAL A 19 12.90 11.63 10.01
CA VAL A 19 12.31 10.71 10.99
C VAL A 19 13.32 9.65 11.40
N ILE A 20 14.07 9.09 10.44
CA ILE A 20 15.12 8.10 10.72
C ILE A 20 16.21 8.71 11.59
N GLU A 21 16.68 9.90 11.27
CA GLU A 21 17.72 10.61 12.04
C GLU A 21 17.25 10.92 13.47
N LYS A 22 16.05 11.48 13.62
CA LYS A 22 15.45 11.78 14.93
C LYS A 22 15.24 10.53 15.78
N SER A 23 14.99 9.38 15.17
CA SER A 23 14.81 8.11 15.87
C SER A 23 16.10 7.63 16.58
N ALA A 24 17.28 8.16 16.20
CA ALA A 24 18.54 7.84 16.85
C ALA A 24 18.57 8.21 18.35
N SER A 25 17.82 9.25 18.73
CA SER A 25 17.67 9.65 20.14
C SER A 25 16.93 8.62 20.99
N LEU A 26 16.17 7.71 20.37
CA LEU A 26 15.42 6.64 21.01
C LEU A 26 16.24 5.35 21.21
N GLY A 27 17.50 5.35 20.78
CA GLY A 27 18.42 4.23 20.89
C GLY A 27 18.69 3.53 19.55
N LYS A 28 19.85 2.85 19.47
CA LYS A 28 20.35 2.24 18.24
C LYS A 28 19.40 1.20 17.61
N GLN A 29 18.77 0.36 18.44
CA GLN A 29 17.84 -0.67 17.95
C GLN A 29 16.58 -0.04 17.36
N THR A 30 16.00 0.96 18.01
CA THR A 30 14.83 1.69 17.53
C THR A 30 15.15 2.40 16.20
N ALA A 31 16.29 3.08 16.13
CA ALA A 31 16.71 3.75 14.90
C ALA A 31 16.89 2.75 13.72
N ALA A 32 17.52 1.61 13.97
CA ALA A 32 17.69 0.57 12.96
C ALA A 32 16.33 0.01 12.49
N PHE A 33 15.39 -0.21 13.42
CA PHE A 33 14.04 -0.67 13.11
C PHE A 33 13.28 0.37 12.26
N VAL A 34 13.25 1.63 12.67
CA VAL A 34 12.58 2.72 11.95
C VAL A 34 13.14 2.87 10.54
N LYS A 35 14.48 2.87 10.41
CA LYS A 35 15.15 2.92 9.11
C LYS A 35 14.70 1.75 8.22
N THR A 36 14.77 0.53 8.73
CA THR A 36 14.40 -0.66 7.95
C THR A 36 12.92 -0.62 7.54
N ALA A 37 12.02 -0.26 8.46
CA ALA A 37 10.60 -0.21 8.19
C ALA A 37 10.26 0.83 7.10
N LEU A 38 10.76 2.05 7.20
CA LEU A 38 10.49 3.12 6.23
C LEU A 38 11.15 2.84 4.87
N THR A 39 12.38 2.30 4.87
CA THR A 39 13.06 1.94 3.63
C THR A 39 12.32 0.83 2.89
N ARG A 40 11.94 -0.23 3.60
CA ARG A 40 11.17 -1.34 2.99
C ARG A 40 9.81 -0.91 2.49
N LEU A 41 9.09 -0.11 3.24
CA LEU A 41 7.80 0.41 2.81
C LEU A 41 7.93 1.20 1.50
N TRP A 42 8.91 2.10 1.41
CA TRP A 42 9.06 3.02 0.29
C TRP A 42 9.69 2.39 -0.94
N LEU A 43 10.70 1.52 -0.76
CA LEU A 43 11.50 0.98 -1.86
C LEU A 43 11.12 -0.44 -2.27
N ASP A 44 10.75 -1.29 -1.31
CA ASP A 44 10.62 -2.73 -1.56
C ASP A 44 9.16 -3.20 -1.66
N ALA A 45 8.29 -2.71 -0.76
CA ALA A 45 6.91 -3.18 -0.71
C ALA A 45 6.03 -2.58 -1.81
N ALA A 46 6.38 -1.39 -2.29
CA ALA A 46 5.63 -0.66 -3.29
C ALA A 46 6.12 -0.96 -4.72
N SER A 47 5.21 -1.28 -5.62
CA SER A 47 5.54 -1.52 -7.02
C SER A 47 4.50 -0.92 -7.96
N PRO A 48 4.91 -0.31 -9.10
CA PRO A 48 3.98 0.33 -10.00
C PRO A 48 3.00 -0.66 -10.63
N MET A 49 1.78 -0.19 -10.88
CA MET A 49 0.75 -0.78 -11.72
C MET A 49 0.42 0.17 -12.88
N ASP A 50 -0.47 -0.26 -13.79
CA ASP A 50 -0.88 0.58 -14.90
C ASP A 50 -1.62 1.84 -14.43
N GLY A 51 -1.29 2.96 -15.07
CA GLY A 51 -1.85 4.28 -14.75
C GLY A 51 -1.23 4.89 -13.50
N ASP A 52 -2.07 5.39 -12.61
CA ASP A 52 -1.72 6.11 -11.39
C ASP A 52 -1.81 5.24 -10.12
N LYS A 53 -1.68 3.93 -10.29
CA LYS A 53 -1.82 2.94 -9.24
C LYS A 53 -0.48 2.37 -8.78
N VAL A 54 -0.41 2.02 -7.50
CA VAL A 54 0.74 1.36 -6.88
C VAL A 54 0.24 0.16 -6.08
N PHE A 55 0.75 -1.02 -6.41
CA PHE A 55 0.55 -2.21 -5.60
C PHE A 55 1.46 -2.16 -4.39
N LEU A 56 0.89 -2.39 -3.21
CA LEU A 56 1.62 -2.48 -1.95
C LEU A 56 1.54 -3.91 -1.42
N SER A 57 2.65 -4.63 -1.48
CA SER A 57 2.74 -5.96 -0.86
C SER A 57 2.62 -5.84 0.65
N THR A 58 1.66 -6.55 1.23
CA THR A 58 1.33 -6.43 2.66
C THR A 58 1.83 -7.65 3.44
N GLY A 59 3.12 -7.69 3.72
CA GLY A 59 3.76 -8.78 4.45
C GLY A 59 4.64 -9.67 3.56
N ASP A 60 4.65 -10.98 3.84
CA ASP A 60 5.46 -11.99 3.15
C ASP A 60 4.71 -12.70 2.02
N ILE A 61 3.43 -12.39 1.83
CA ILE A 61 2.59 -12.89 0.74
C ILE A 61 2.49 -11.80 -0.33
N ASP A 62 2.69 -12.18 -1.59
CA ASP A 62 2.60 -11.25 -2.73
C ASP A 62 1.12 -10.95 -3.07
N ALA A 63 0.44 -10.33 -2.12
CA ALA A 63 -0.93 -9.85 -2.24
C ALA A 63 -1.09 -8.53 -1.47
N MET A 64 -2.09 -7.73 -1.84
CA MET A 64 -2.41 -6.46 -1.21
C MET A 64 -3.72 -6.59 -0.43
N TRP A 65 -3.64 -6.63 0.89
CA TRP A 65 -4.81 -6.50 1.77
C TRP A 65 -5.21 -5.03 1.88
N ILE A 66 -6.49 -4.75 1.77
CA ILE A 66 -7.04 -3.38 1.84
C ILE A 66 -6.74 -2.74 3.19
N ARG A 67 -7.09 -3.43 4.29
CA ARG A 67 -6.81 -2.95 5.65
C ARG A 67 -5.31 -2.72 5.89
N ASP A 68 -4.51 -3.74 5.58
CA ASP A 68 -3.08 -3.72 5.91
C ASP A 68 -2.34 -2.66 5.11
N SER A 69 -2.66 -2.47 3.83
CA SER A 69 -2.08 -1.41 3.00
C SER A 69 -2.41 -0.02 3.56
N THR A 70 -3.61 0.18 4.10
CA THR A 70 -3.99 1.42 4.79
C THR A 70 -3.11 1.66 6.02
N TRP A 71 -3.00 0.67 6.91
CA TRP A 71 -2.24 0.82 8.13
C TRP A 71 -0.74 1.00 7.90
N GLN A 72 -0.19 0.37 6.87
CA GLN A 72 1.22 0.54 6.49
C GLN A 72 1.54 1.98 6.07
N VAL A 73 0.65 2.62 5.30
CA VAL A 73 0.92 3.98 4.76
C VAL A 73 0.34 5.10 5.63
N ARG A 74 -0.58 4.81 6.53
CA ARG A 74 -1.24 5.81 7.38
C ARG A 74 -0.29 6.76 8.12
N PRO A 75 0.85 6.30 8.67
CA PRO A 75 1.81 7.22 9.29
C PRO A 75 2.35 8.29 8.36
N LEU A 76 2.36 8.04 7.04
CA LEU A 76 2.85 8.97 6.02
C LEU A 76 1.92 10.16 5.78
N ILE A 77 0.63 10.07 6.18
CA ILE A 77 -0.34 11.18 6.05
C ILE A 77 0.19 12.46 6.71
N ARG A 78 0.94 12.33 7.80
CA ARG A 78 1.56 13.48 8.50
C ARG A 78 2.50 14.29 7.62
N PHE A 79 2.99 13.69 6.55
CA PHE A 79 3.97 14.25 5.63
C PHE A 79 3.37 14.51 4.24
N ALA A 80 2.05 14.48 4.09
CA ALA A 80 1.35 14.69 2.81
C ALA A 80 1.54 16.12 2.23
N GLY A 81 2.15 17.05 2.98
CA GLY A 81 2.66 18.30 2.43
C GLY A 81 3.81 18.12 1.43
N ASN A 82 4.54 17.01 1.50
CA ASN A 82 5.53 16.62 0.48
C ASN A 82 4.80 15.99 -0.71
N ARG A 83 5.05 16.52 -1.90
CA ARG A 83 4.36 16.11 -3.13
C ARG A 83 4.55 14.62 -3.45
N ALA A 84 5.76 14.09 -3.28
CA ALA A 84 6.03 12.67 -3.57
C ALA A 84 5.28 11.75 -2.62
N ILE A 85 5.17 12.13 -1.34
CA ILE A 85 4.39 11.36 -0.34
C ILE A 85 2.89 11.46 -0.65
N ALA A 86 2.38 12.64 -0.98
CA ALA A 86 0.98 12.82 -1.36
C ALA A 86 0.62 11.98 -2.60
N ASP A 87 1.43 12.03 -3.66
CA ASP A 87 1.22 11.26 -4.88
C ASP A 87 1.27 9.73 -4.60
N PHE A 88 2.15 9.29 -3.70
CA PHE A 88 2.19 7.89 -3.27
C PHE A 88 0.92 7.47 -2.54
N LEU A 89 0.44 8.26 -1.58
CA LEU A 89 -0.80 7.98 -0.85
C LEU A 89 -1.99 7.93 -1.81
N CYS A 90 -2.10 8.90 -2.74
CA CYS A 90 -3.14 8.91 -3.76
C CYS A 90 -3.08 7.66 -4.65
N SER A 91 -1.88 7.20 -5.02
CA SER A 91 -1.73 5.99 -5.83
C SER A 91 -2.19 4.73 -5.10
N ILE A 92 -1.97 4.64 -3.78
CA ILE A 92 -2.51 3.53 -2.96
C ILE A 92 -4.04 3.60 -2.89
N ILE A 93 -4.61 4.79 -2.67
CA ILE A 93 -6.07 4.99 -2.66
C ILE A 93 -6.67 4.57 -4.01
N ASN A 94 -6.08 4.99 -5.12
CA ASN A 94 -6.54 4.63 -6.47
C ASN A 94 -6.49 3.12 -6.71
N THR A 95 -5.48 2.43 -6.16
CA THR A 95 -5.39 0.97 -6.20
C THR A 95 -6.51 0.32 -5.39
N GLN A 96 -6.77 0.81 -4.19
CA GLN A 96 -7.88 0.31 -3.36
C GLN A 96 -9.24 0.54 -4.03
N VAL A 97 -9.47 1.72 -4.63
CA VAL A 97 -10.69 2.01 -5.41
C VAL A 97 -10.85 1.02 -6.57
N PHE A 98 -9.77 0.79 -7.32
CA PHE A 98 -9.76 -0.19 -8.41
C PHE A 98 -10.15 -1.58 -7.92
N TYR A 99 -9.55 -2.06 -6.84
CA TYR A 99 -9.84 -3.39 -6.28
C TYR A 99 -11.25 -3.51 -5.73
N LEU A 100 -11.73 -2.52 -4.98
CA LEU A 100 -13.09 -2.51 -4.43
C LEU A 100 -14.15 -2.39 -5.54
N SER A 101 -13.81 -1.84 -6.71
CA SER A 101 -14.71 -1.85 -7.88
C SER A 101 -14.82 -3.23 -8.53
N ILE A 102 -13.83 -4.13 -8.33
CA ILE A 102 -13.88 -5.51 -8.79
C ILE A 102 -14.70 -6.38 -7.84
N ASP A 103 -14.40 -6.32 -6.55
CA ASP A 103 -15.14 -7.05 -5.52
C ASP A 103 -15.07 -6.29 -4.17
N PRO A 104 -16.14 -5.59 -3.77
CA PRO A 104 -16.15 -4.83 -2.53
C PRO A 104 -16.20 -5.71 -1.26
N TYR A 105 -16.39 -7.01 -1.42
CA TYR A 105 -16.42 -7.97 -0.32
C TYR A 105 -15.10 -8.76 -0.17
N ALA A 106 -14.16 -8.58 -1.10
CA ALA A 106 -12.85 -9.16 -0.99
C ALA A 106 -11.93 -8.29 -0.11
N ASN A 107 -11.04 -8.92 0.63
CA ASN A 107 -10.10 -8.24 1.51
C ASN A 107 -8.66 -8.23 0.99
N ALA A 108 -8.29 -9.12 0.05
CA ALA A 108 -6.96 -9.13 -0.56
C ALA A 108 -7.00 -9.35 -2.08
N PHE A 109 -6.03 -8.73 -2.78
CA PHE A 109 -5.98 -8.73 -4.23
C PHE A 109 -4.58 -9.01 -4.77
N ASN A 110 -4.55 -9.59 -5.97
CA ASN A 110 -3.34 -9.83 -6.75
C ASN A 110 -2.88 -8.56 -7.47
N LYS A 111 -1.59 -8.43 -7.72
CA LYS A 111 -1.04 -7.35 -8.54
C LYS A 111 -1.52 -7.40 -10.00
N THR A 112 -1.74 -8.60 -10.50
CA THR A 112 -2.23 -8.89 -11.86
C THR A 112 -3.35 -9.92 -11.80
N PRO A 113 -4.20 -10.07 -12.82
CA PRO A 113 -5.28 -11.07 -12.82
C PRO A 113 -4.74 -12.49 -13.03
N ASN A 114 -3.88 -12.97 -12.15
CA ASN A 114 -3.19 -14.26 -12.25
C ASN A 114 -3.95 -15.44 -11.65
N GLY A 115 -5.07 -15.17 -10.93
CA GLY A 115 -5.90 -16.19 -10.31
C GLY A 115 -5.30 -16.87 -9.09
N GLN A 116 -4.19 -16.36 -8.54
CA GLN A 116 -3.66 -16.84 -7.27
C GLN A 116 -4.63 -16.53 -6.14
N CYS A 117 -4.81 -17.47 -5.22
CA CYS A 117 -5.67 -17.30 -4.06
C CYS A 117 -5.16 -18.12 -2.89
N TRP A 118 -5.48 -17.67 -1.67
CA TRP A 118 -5.17 -18.41 -0.45
C TRP A 118 -5.93 -19.74 -0.41
N HIS A 119 -7.23 -19.69 -0.68
CA HIS A 119 -8.12 -20.81 -0.94
C HIS A 119 -9.29 -20.32 -1.79
N ARG A 120 -9.94 -21.23 -2.50
CA ARG A 120 -11.10 -20.89 -3.30
C ARG A 120 -12.33 -20.78 -2.41
N ASP A 121 -13.01 -19.65 -2.52
CA ASP A 121 -14.30 -19.40 -1.90
C ASP A 121 -15.46 -19.89 -2.81
N PHE A 122 -16.68 -19.87 -2.28
CA PHE A 122 -17.86 -20.23 -3.03
C PHE A 122 -18.16 -19.21 -4.14
N GLY A 123 -18.58 -19.73 -5.29
CA GLY A 123 -18.95 -18.95 -6.47
C GLY A 123 -17.75 -18.57 -7.34
N ASP A 124 -18.03 -17.75 -8.36
CA ASP A 124 -17.02 -17.26 -9.29
C ASP A 124 -16.18 -16.18 -8.62
N GLN A 125 -14.88 -16.41 -8.55
CA GLN A 125 -13.92 -15.48 -8.00
C GLN A 125 -13.12 -14.83 -9.14
N SER A 126 -13.08 -13.50 -9.15
CA SER A 126 -12.25 -12.75 -10.10
C SER A 126 -10.78 -13.16 -9.97
N PRO A 127 -10.02 -13.30 -11.07
CA PRO A 127 -8.60 -13.60 -11.00
C PRO A 127 -7.74 -12.50 -10.33
N TRP A 128 -8.32 -11.34 -10.10
CA TRP A 128 -7.72 -10.28 -9.30
C TRP A 128 -7.81 -10.52 -7.79
N VAL A 129 -8.78 -11.34 -7.33
CA VAL A 129 -9.03 -11.57 -5.91
C VAL A 129 -8.12 -12.66 -5.38
N PHE A 130 -7.32 -12.34 -4.36
CA PHE A 130 -6.48 -13.28 -3.65
C PHE A 130 -7.20 -13.93 -2.47
N GLU A 131 -7.98 -13.13 -1.72
CA GLU A 131 -8.81 -13.63 -0.62
C GLU A 131 -10.17 -12.91 -0.61
N ARG A 132 -11.24 -13.68 -0.81
CA ARG A 132 -12.62 -13.20 -0.83
C ARG A 132 -13.33 -13.46 0.50
N LYS A 133 -12.73 -13.03 1.57
CA LYS A 133 -13.28 -13.19 2.90
C LYS A 133 -13.75 -11.83 3.39
N PHE A 134 -15.06 -11.67 3.55
CA PHE A 134 -15.59 -10.38 4.00
C PHE A 134 -15.11 -10.05 5.41
N GLU A 135 -14.40 -8.96 5.53
CA GLU A 135 -13.98 -8.35 6.78
C GLU A 135 -14.37 -6.87 6.76
N LEU A 136 -15.18 -6.44 7.73
CA LEU A 136 -15.69 -5.07 7.78
C LEU A 136 -14.56 -4.03 7.85
N ASP A 137 -13.45 -4.37 8.46
CA ASP A 137 -12.29 -3.49 8.61
C ASP A 137 -11.50 -3.27 7.30
N SER A 138 -11.68 -4.11 6.27
CA SER A 138 -11.16 -3.85 4.94
C SER A 138 -11.77 -2.57 4.35
N ILE A 139 -13.09 -2.49 4.30
CA ILE A 139 -13.81 -1.30 3.80
C ILE A 139 -13.56 -0.09 4.70
N THR A 140 -13.58 -0.25 6.01
CA THR A 140 -13.34 0.86 6.94
C THR A 140 -11.89 1.34 6.89
N GLY A 141 -10.92 0.46 6.60
CA GLY A 141 -9.54 0.82 6.32
C GLY A 141 -9.42 1.74 5.11
N PHE A 142 -10.08 1.41 4.01
CA PHE A 142 -10.15 2.29 2.82
C PHE A 142 -10.71 3.68 3.17
N TRP A 143 -11.84 3.75 3.88
CA TRP A 143 -12.43 5.03 4.29
C TRP A 143 -11.47 5.86 5.16
N GLN A 144 -10.75 5.23 6.07
CA GLN A 144 -9.79 5.93 6.94
C GLN A 144 -8.58 6.51 6.18
N LEU A 145 -8.24 5.96 5.03
CA LEU A 145 -7.14 6.49 4.22
C LEU A 145 -7.61 7.58 3.26
N SER A 146 -8.86 7.48 2.77
CA SER A 146 -9.40 8.35 1.72
C SER A 146 -10.10 9.63 2.24
N LEU A 147 -10.38 9.73 3.55
CA LEU A 147 -10.96 10.90 4.22
C LEU A 147 -9.90 11.82 4.83
#